data_cb5591c387390b85ec3bbb049ef18cb8
#
_entry.id   cb5591c387390b85ec3bbb049ef18cb8
#
_cell.length_a   1.000
_cell.length_b   1.000
_cell.length_c   1.000
_cell.angle_alpha   90.00
_cell.angle_beta   90.00
_cell.angle_gamma   90.00
#
_symmetry.space_group_name_H-M   'P 1'
#
loop_
_entity.id
_entity.type
_entity.pdbx_description
1 polymer ?
#
loop_
_entity_poly.entity_id
_entity_poly.type
_entity_poly.pdbx_seq_one_letter_code
_entity_poly.pdbx_strand_id
1 'polypeptide(L)'
;MPAGATSVRGDLADPDTLPPALEGVEAIVHLAALFRTEDEDAIWRANRDGTRNLIAAAEAHAPAARFVMASTGNVYDDDQVRPSREGDRCTPTAAYPASKLVAEESLRGSGLNWSILRLPFVYGDGDGHLAMIPRMAPRFGLHPAHTYSVAHHRDVMTAVEIALSGAMDGRIVNIADDRPVTVYEMAELAGDPLEGSAEPLTDPWSGRMDPSLAHQLGFRPTVPTIYDAAREGIL
;
A
#
# COMPACT_ATOMS: atom_id res chain seq x y z
N MET A 1 -16.15 1.96 16.71
CA MET A 1 -16.41 1.11 15.55
C MET A 1 -17.59 1.66 14.76
N PRO A 2 -17.62 1.53 13.43
CA PRO A 2 -18.79 1.89 12.63
C PRO A 2 -20.05 1.14 13.11
N ALA A 3 -21.23 1.74 12.92
CA ALA A 3 -22.48 1.09 13.24
C ALA A 3 -22.65 -0.20 12.40
N GLY A 4 -22.99 -1.30 13.04
CA GLY A 4 -23.13 -2.61 12.39
C GLY A 4 -21.85 -3.44 12.26
N ALA A 5 -20.69 -2.90 12.63
CA ALA A 5 -19.46 -3.69 12.63
C ALA A 5 -19.37 -4.57 13.89
N THR A 6 -18.92 -5.81 13.72
CA THR A 6 -18.61 -6.75 14.80
C THR A 6 -17.10 -6.93 14.91
N SER A 7 -16.58 -6.88 16.14
CA SER A 7 -15.17 -7.17 16.39
C SER A 7 -14.97 -8.66 16.68
N VAL A 8 -14.05 -9.27 15.95
CA VAL A 8 -13.57 -10.63 16.22
C VAL A 8 -12.10 -10.51 16.57
N ARG A 9 -11.71 -11.10 17.71
CA ARG A 9 -10.29 -11.13 18.13
C ARG A 9 -9.60 -12.31 17.44
N GLY A 10 -8.48 -12.04 16.79
CA GLY A 10 -7.62 -13.05 16.17
C GLY A 10 -6.19 -12.54 16.08
N ASP A 11 -5.26 -13.45 15.83
CA ASP A 11 -3.85 -13.16 15.56
C ASP A 11 -3.42 -13.89 14.29
N LEU A 12 -2.91 -13.16 13.31
CA LEU A 12 -2.41 -13.75 12.08
C LEU A 12 -1.24 -14.73 12.30
N ALA A 13 -0.51 -14.59 13.42
CA ALA A 13 0.54 -15.52 13.80
C ALA A 13 0.00 -16.82 14.43
N ASP A 14 -1.28 -16.84 14.83
CA ASP A 14 -1.97 -17.99 15.42
C ASP A 14 -3.17 -18.39 14.55
N PRO A 15 -2.97 -19.34 13.60
CA PRO A 15 -4.00 -19.72 12.63
C PRO A 15 -5.28 -20.28 13.26
N ASP A 16 -5.21 -20.85 14.47
CA ASP A 16 -6.38 -21.42 15.16
C ASP A 16 -7.37 -20.32 15.61
N THR A 17 -6.94 -19.05 15.62
CA THR A 17 -7.77 -17.91 16.00
C THR A 17 -8.52 -17.27 14.80
N LEU A 18 -8.23 -17.69 13.56
CA LEU A 18 -8.74 -17.04 12.35
C LEU A 18 -10.15 -17.54 11.92
N PRO A 19 -10.52 -18.82 12.06
CA PRO A 19 -11.78 -19.35 11.54
C PRO A 19 -13.02 -18.52 11.95
N PRO A 20 -13.18 -18.06 13.20
CA PRO A 20 -14.37 -17.31 13.59
C PRO A 20 -14.55 -15.98 12.84
N ALA A 21 -13.45 -15.40 12.33
CA ALA A 21 -13.49 -14.16 11.54
C ALA A 21 -13.86 -14.40 10.07
N LEU A 22 -13.85 -15.65 9.61
CA LEU A 22 -14.05 -16.03 8.21
C LEU A 22 -15.38 -16.72 7.94
N GLU A 23 -16.15 -17.06 8.99
CA GLU A 23 -17.45 -17.70 8.84
C GLU A 23 -18.45 -16.77 8.16
N GLY A 24 -18.98 -17.21 7.00
CA GLY A 24 -20.05 -16.49 6.28
C GLY A 24 -19.61 -15.19 5.62
N VAL A 25 -18.29 -14.92 5.50
CA VAL A 25 -17.83 -13.72 4.82
C VAL A 25 -17.81 -13.90 3.30
N GLU A 26 -18.22 -12.86 2.58
CA GLU A 26 -18.22 -12.80 1.11
C GLU A 26 -16.96 -12.13 0.57
N ALA A 27 -16.25 -11.38 1.42
CA ALA A 27 -15.01 -10.70 1.06
C ALA A 27 -14.07 -10.55 2.25
N ILE A 28 -12.77 -10.54 1.98
CA ILE A 28 -11.68 -10.31 2.93
C ILE A 28 -10.87 -9.12 2.42
N VAL A 29 -10.70 -8.09 3.25
CA VAL A 29 -9.83 -6.96 2.95
C VAL A 29 -8.64 -7.01 3.92
N HIS A 30 -7.50 -7.46 3.42
CA HIS A 30 -6.28 -7.65 4.21
C HIS A 30 -5.39 -6.41 4.14
N LEU A 31 -5.49 -5.55 5.16
CA LEU A 31 -4.70 -4.32 5.29
C LEU A 31 -3.58 -4.45 6.34
N ALA A 32 -3.61 -5.52 7.14
CA ALA A 32 -2.64 -5.71 8.21
C ALA A 32 -1.23 -5.90 7.67
N ALA A 33 -0.28 -5.15 8.21
CA ALA A 33 1.14 -5.30 7.94
C ALA A 33 1.96 -4.74 9.10
N LEU A 34 3.15 -5.29 9.30
CA LEU A 34 4.16 -4.74 10.19
C LEU A 34 5.26 -4.07 9.35
N PHE A 35 5.55 -2.82 9.66
CA PHE A 35 6.65 -2.03 9.10
C PHE A 35 7.11 -1.01 10.16
N ARG A 36 8.16 -0.25 9.88
CA ARG A 36 8.72 0.73 10.82
C ARG A 36 9.23 0.12 12.13
N THR A 37 9.83 -1.06 12.05
CA THR A 37 10.59 -1.69 13.13
C THR A 37 11.93 -2.15 12.58
N GLU A 38 12.93 -2.26 13.46
CA GLU A 38 14.24 -2.83 13.14
C GLU A 38 14.28 -4.37 13.29
N ASP A 39 13.22 -4.97 13.84
CA ASP A 39 13.07 -6.43 13.93
C ASP A 39 12.56 -6.99 12.59
N GLU A 40 13.51 -7.34 11.71
CA GLU A 40 13.21 -7.93 10.41
C GLU A 40 12.48 -9.27 10.52
N ASP A 41 12.81 -10.09 11.52
CA ASP A 41 12.12 -11.36 11.75
C ASP A 41 10.64 -11.15 12.09
N ALA A 42 10.33 -10.13 12.89
CA ALA A 42 8.94 -9.77 13.17
C ALA A 42 8.21 -9.31 11.89
N ILE A 43 8.87 -8.54 11.01
CA ILE A 43 8.32 -8.15 9.71
C ILE A 43 7.98 -9.40 8.88
N TRP A 44 8.90 -10.34 8.76
CA TRP A 44 8.69 -11.58 8.01
C TRP A 44 7.57 -12.44 8.60
N ARG A 45 7.55 -12.62 9.91
CA ARG A 45 6.47 -13.37 10.61
C ARG A 45 5.11 -12.74 10.37
N ALA A 46 4.99 -11.41 10.54
CA ALA A 46 3.70 -10.75 10.38
C ALA A 46 3.22 -10.72 8.92
N ASN A 47 4.08 -10.30 8.00
CA ASN A 47 3.66 -10.01 6.63
C ASN A 47 3.62 -11.26 5.73
N ARG A 48 4.61 -12.14 5.84
CA ARG A 48 4.67 -13.38 5.05
C ARG A 48 3.84 -14.47 5.71
N ASP A 49 4.21 -14.85 6.96
CA ASP A 49 3.62 -16.03 7.59
C ASP A 49 2.18 -15.76 8.02
N GLY A 50 1.91 -14.58 8.57
CA GLY A 50 0.56 -14.16 8.92
C GLY A 50 -0.37 -14.09 7.71
N THR A 51 0.11 -13.59 6.56
CA THR A 51 -0.69 -13.58 5.33
C THR A 51 -0.93 -15.01 4.81
N ARG A 52 0.06 -15.90 4.87
CA ARG A 52 -0.12 -17.31 4.49
C ARG A 52 -1.14 -18.03 5.36
N ASN A 53 -1.11 -17.78 6.67
CA ASN A 53 -2.10 -18.31 7.60
C ASN A 53 -3.51 -17.82 7.24
N LEU A 54 -3.67 -16.53 6.93
CA LEU A 54 -4.97 -15.98 6.54
C LEU A 54 -5.45 -16.56 5.20
N ILE A 55 -4.58 -16.74 4.21
CA ILE A 55 -4.90 -17.37 2.93
C ILE A 55 -5.38 -18.81 3.16
N ALA A 56 -4.63 -19.61 3.91
CA ALA A 56 -5.00 -21.00 4.19
C ALA A 56 -6.32 -21.10 4.95
N ALA A 57 -6.54 -20.22 5.93
CA ALA A 57 -7.81 -20.15 6.65
C ALA A 57 -8.97 -19.72 5.74
N ALA A 58 -8.74 -18.78 4.81
CA ALA A 58 -9.73 -18.34 3.84
C ALA A 58 -10.11 -19.47 2.86
N GLU A 59 -9.12 -20.23 2.34
CA GLU A 59 -9.37 -21.40 1.49
C GLU A 59 -10.21 -22.47 2.20
N ALA A 60 -10.01 -22.67 3.51
CA ALA A 60 -10.73 -23.65 4.30
C ALA A 60 -12.14 -23.23 4.70
N HIS A 61 -12.36 -21.94 5.05
CA HIS A 61 -13.59 -21.47 5.71
C HIS A 61 -14.40 -20.48 4.86
N ALA A 62 -13.81 -19.84 3.85
CA ALA A 62 -14.46 -18.87 2.98
C ALA A 62 -13.92 -18.97 1.53
N PRO A 63 -13.90 -20.17 0.89
CA PRO A 63 -13.25 -20.38 -0.42
C PRO A 63 -13.87 -19.56 -1.56
N ALA A 64 -15.09 -19.10 -1.42
CA ALA A 64 -15.77 -18.26 -2.40
C ALA A 64 -15.60 -16.76 -2.14
N ALA A 65 -14.99 -16.37 -1.02
CA ALA A 65 -14.79 -14.98 -0.68
C ALA A 65 -13.77 -14.31 -1.63
N ARG A 66 -14.03 -13.06 -1.98
CA ARG A 66 -13.08 -12.23 -2.68
C ARG A 66 -11.98 -11.76 -1.71
N PHE A 67 -10.72 -11.91 -2.08
CA PHE A 67 -9.59 -11.53 -1.24
C PHE A 67 -8.88 -10.29 -1.82
N VAL A 68 -9.02 -9.14 -1.17
CA VAL A 68 -8.34 -7.91 -1.54
C VAL A 68 -7.16 -7.69 -0.58
N MET A 69 -5.95 -7.62 -1.10
CA MET A 69 -4.74 -7.42 -0.31
C MET A 69 -4.07 -6.08 -0.61
N ALA A 70 -3.82 -5.29 0.43
CA ALA A 70 -2.91 -4.15 0.32
C ALA A 70 -1.46 -4.62 0.26
N SER A 71 -0.75 -4.23 -0.79
CA SER A 71 0.69 -4.35 -0.97
C SER A 71 1.34 -2.97 -1.07
N THR A 72 2.53 -2.87 -1.61
CA THR A 72 3.31 -1.63 -1.63
C THR A 72 4.02 -1.41 -2.95
N GLY A 73 4.15 -0.16 -3.38
CA GLY A 73 5.00 0.24 -4.50
C GLY A 73 6.50 0.06 -4.24
N ASN A 74 6.91 -0.07 -2.97
CA ASN A 74 8.32 -0.30 -2.62
C ASN A 74 8.86 -1.68 -3.05
N VAL A 75 8.04 -2.52 -3.69
CA VAL A 75 8.49 -3.78 -4.29
C VAL A 75 9.26 -3.58 -5.58
N TYR A 76 9.06 -2.45 -6.27
CA TYR A 76 9.72 -2.17 -7.54
C TYR A 76 11.19 -1.85 -7.36
N ASP A 77 11.99 -2.22 -8.37
CA ASP A 77 13.41 -1.88 -8.44
C ASP A 77 13.58 -0.38 -8.75
N ASP A 78 14.66 0.22 -8.24
CA ASP A 78 14.93 1.66 -8.38
C ASP A 78 15.51 2.06 -9.75
N ASP A 79 15.93 1.07 -10.58
CA ASP A 79 16.60 1.30 -11.88
C ASP A 79 15.64 1.61 -13.04
N GLN A 80 14.42 1.99 -12.74
CA GLN A 80 13.41 2.32 -13.75
C GLN A 80 13.75 3.63 -14.50
N VAL A 81 13.33 3.68 -15.78
CA VAL A 81 13.46 4.87 -16.66
C VAL A 81 12.13 5.58 -16.88
N ARG A 82 11.11 5.20 -16.16
CA ARG A 82 9.73 5.72 -16.16
C ARG A 82 9.02 5.30 -14.87
N PRO A 83 7.80 5.80 -14.58
CA PRO A 83 6.99 5.28 -13.47
C PRO A 83 6.77 3.76 -13.60
N SER A 84 6.87 3.04 -12.48
CA SER A 84 6.79 1.58 -12.43
C SER A 84 5.39 1.07 -12.76
N ARG A 85 5.31 0.01 -13.54
CA ARG A 85 4.09 -0.69 -13.92
C ARG A 85 3.99 -2.05 -13.24
N GLU A 86 2.81 -2.59 -13.16
CA GLU A 86 2.50 -3.83 -12.42
C GLU A 86 3.34 -5.04 -12.89
N GLY A 87 3.72 -5.07 -14.18
CA GLY A 87 4.55 -6.13 -14.76
C GLY A 87 6.06 -5.93 -14.66
N ASP A 88 6.52 -4.83 -14.04
CA ASP A 88 7.94 -4.55 -13.93
C ASP A 88 8.61 -5.46 -12.89
N ARG A 89 9.93 -5.58 -13.01
CA ARG A 89 10.76 -6.39 -12.13
C ARG A 89 10.66 -5.88 -10.68
N CYS A 90 10.60 -6.84 -9.77
CA CYS A 90 10.54 -6.61 -8.33
C CYS A 90 11.58 -7.52 -7.66
N THR A 91 12.67 -6.94 -7.17
CA THR A 91 13.73 -7.65 -6.44
C THR A 91 14.12 -6.90 -5.15
N PRO A 92 13.14 -6.54 -4.30
CA PRO A 92 13.40 -5.75 -3.10
C PRO A 92 14.31 -6.50 -2.12
N THR A 93 15.28 -5.81 -1.54
CA THR A 93 16.20 -6.37 -0.55
C THR A 93 15.80 -6.05 0.88
N ALA A 94 15.06 -4.96 1.12
CA ALA A 94 14.58 -4.61 2.46
C ALA A 94 13.45 -5.56 2.92
N ALA A 95 13.45 -5.93 4.20
CA ALA A 95 12.55 -6.93 4.76
C ALA A 95 11.06 -6.63 4.51
N TYR A 96 10.63 -5.36 4.65
CA TYR A 96 9.22 -5.00 4.45
C TYR A 96 8.73 -5.27 3.02
N PRO A 97 9.28 -4.64 1.95
CA PRO A 97 8.80 -4.91 0.61
C PRO A 97 9.05 -6.34 0.15
N ALA A 98 10.15 -6.99 0.57
CA ALA A 98 10.41 -8.39 0.25
C ALA A 98 9.36 -9.32 0.86
N SER A 99 8.97 -9.10 2.12
CA SER A 99 7.91 -9.88 2.78
C SER A 99 6.54 -9.67 2.12
N LYS A 100 6.22 -8.44 1.67
CA LYS A 100 5.00 -8.15 0.92
C LYS A 100 4.98 -8.82 -0.45
N LEU A 101 6.11 -8.84 -1.16
CA LEU A 101 6.20 -9.54 -2.46
C LEU A 101 5.97 -11.04 -2.31
N VAL A 102 6.55 -11.69 -1.30
CA VAL A 102 6.29 -13.12 -1.01
C VAL A 102 4.82 -13.36 -0.62
N ALA A 103 4.19 -12.43 0.06
CA ALA A 103 2.76 -12.49 0.37
C ALA A 103 1.90 -12.37 -0.92
N GLU A 104 2.26 -11.48 -1.86
CA GLU A 104 1.63 -11.40 -3.19
C GLU A 104 1.71 -12.72 -3.94
N GLU A 105 2.90 -13.33 -3.98
CA GLU A 105 3.12 -14.63 -4.63
C GLU A 105 2.28 -15.74 -4.00
N SER A 106 2.19 -15.76 -2.67
CA SER A 106 1.39 -16.75 -1.94
C SER A 106 -0.11 -16.60 -2.28
N LEU A 107 -0.64 -15.38 -2.33
CA LEU A 107 -2.02 -15.13 -2.68
C LEU A 107 -2.32 -15.47 -4.14
N ARG A 108 -1.42 -15.12 -5.06
CA ARG A 108 -1.55 -15.45 -6.50
C ARG A 108 -1.53 -16.96 -6.77
N GLY A 109 -0.82 -17.72 -5.93
CA GLY A 109 -0.75 -19.18 -6.00
C GLY A 109 -1.92 -19.90 -5.34
N SER A 110 -2.82 -19.19 -4.65
CA SER A 110 -3.99 -19.76 -3.98
C SER A 110 -5.16 -20.01 -4.92
N GLY A 111 -6.15 -20.75 -4.43
CA GLY A 111 -7.42 -20.99 -5.14
C GLY A 111 -8.44 -19.84 -4.98
N LEU A 112 -8.10 -18.78 -4.27
CA LEU A 112 -9.03 -17.68 -3.96
C LEU A 112 -9.24 -16.74 -5.15
N ASN A 113 -10.37 -16.05 -5.17
CA ASN A 113 -10.58 -14.90 -6.06
C ASN A 113 -9.90 -13.67 -5.47
N TRP A 114 -8.77 -13.26 -6.03
CA TRP A 114 -7.90 -12.25 -5.42
C TRP A 114 -7.74 -10.97 -6.23
N SER A 115 -7.44 -9.87 -5.52
CA SER A 115 -6.92 -8.62 -6.07
C SER A 115 -5.81 -8.09 -5.17
N ILE A 116 -4.75 -7.52 -5.75
CA ILE A 116 -3.61 -6.94 -5.02
C ILE A 116 -3.50 -5.46 -5.38
N LEU A 117 -3.58 -4.59 -4.37
CA LEU A 117 -3.43 -3.16 -4.52
C LEU A 117 -2.02 -2.76 -4.06
N ARG A 118 -1.14 -2.38 -4.98
CA ARG A 118 0.15 -1.78 -4.63
C ARG A 118 -0.06 -0.31 -4.32
N LEU A 119 0.13 0.03 -3.05
CA LEU A 119 -0.09 1.37 -2.52
C LEU A 119 1.21 2.16 -2.52
N PRO A 120 1.17 3.47 -2.84
CA PRO A 120 2.29 4.39 -2.76
C PRO A 120 2.48 4.89 -1.32
N PHE A 121 3.02 6.09 -1.15
CA PHE A 121 2.95 6.81 0.12
C PHE A 121 1.49 7.24 0.37
N VAL A 122 0.88 6.62 1.39
CA VAL A 122 -0.52 6.91 1.78
C VAL A 122 -0.55 7.99 2.85
N TYR A 123 -1.48 8.94 2.74
CA TYR A 123 -1.60 10.09 3.63
C TYR A 123 -3.06 10.53 3.82
N GLY A 124 -3.28 11.39 4.80
CA GLY A 124 -4.52 12.17 4.93
C GLY A 124 -5.31 11.91 6.21
N ASP A 125 -6.37 12.68 6.38
CA ASP A 125 -7.29 12.65 7.52
C ASP A 125 -6.55 12.69 8.89
N GLY A 126 -5.40 13.39 8.95
CA GLY A 126 -4.64 13.57 10.20
C GLY A 126 -3.88 12.32 10.68
N ASP A 127 -3.53 11.39 9.78
CA ASP A 127 -2.80 10.15 10.11
C ASP A 127 -1.37 10.38 10.62
N GLY A 128 -0.83 11.59 10.45
CA GLY A 128 0.51 11.99 10.86
C GLY A 128 1.63 11.49 9.94
N HIS A 129 1.34 10.80 8.85
CA HIS A 129 2.37 10.28 7.94
C HIS A 129 3.13 11.41 7.26
N LEU A 130 2.41 12.43 6.77
CA LEU A 130 3.03 13.59 6.13
C LEU A 130 3.96 14.34 7.11
N ALA A 131 3.53 14.51 8.37
CA ALA A 131 4.30 15.17 9.41
C ALA A 131 5.62 14.43 9.79
N MET A 132 5.78 13.18 9.37
CA MET A 132 7.03 12.44 9.58
C MET A 132 8.10 12.74 8.53
N ILE A 133 7.75 13.23 7.35
CA ILE A 133 8.65 13.44 6.21
C ILE A 133 9.84 14.32 6.57
N PRO A 134 9.69 15.48 7.24
CA PRO A 134 10.83 16.34 7.59
C PRO A 134 11.90 15.64 8.44
N ARG A 135 11.47 14.70 9.30
CA ARG A 135 12.38 13.92 10.16
C ARG A 135 12.97 12.71 9.45
N MET A 136 12.20 12.08 8.57
CA MET A 136 12.61 10.89 7.82
C MET A 136 13.57 11.23 6.69
N ALA A 137 13.35 12.32 5.97
CA ALA A 137 14.13 12.67 4.80
C ALA A 137 15.64 12.75 5.09
N PRO A 138 16.12 13.49 6.10
CA PRO A 138 17.55 13.51 6.43
C PRO A 138 18.06 12.14 6.94
N ARG A 139 17.25 11.41 7.73
CA ARG A 139 17.64 10.11 8.29
C ARG A 139 17.92 9.07 7.21
N PHE A 140 17.13 9.08 6.15
CA PHE A 140 17.24 8.12 5.04
C PHE A 140 17.97 8.69 3.83
N GLY A 141 18.54 9.90 3.93
CA GLY A 141 19.26 10.55 2.84
C GLY A 141 18.39 10.82 1.61
N LEU A 142 17.08 11.07 1.83
CA LEU A 142 16.16 11.35 0.72
C LEU A 142 16.49 12.71 0.11
N HIS A 143 16.70 12.73 -1.20
CA HIS A 143 16.94 13.97 -1.91
C HIS A 143 15.65 14.82 -1.95
N PRO A 144 15.70 16.14 -1.66
CA PRO A 144 14.50 17.00 -1.64
C PRO A 144 13.70 16.98 -2.94
N ALA A 145 14.36 16.86 -4.10
CA ALA A 145 13.72 16.77 -5.41
C ALA A 145 13.24 15.36 -5.77
N HIS A 146 13.48 14.34 -4.94
CA HIS A 146 12.96 13.00 -5.18
C HIS A 146 11.43 13.03 -5.13
N THR A 147 10.78 12.35 -6.09
CA THR A 147 9.32 12.36 -6.23
C THR A 147 8.73 11.02 -5.89
N TYR A 148 7.61 11.04 -5.15
CA TYR A 148 6.80 9.87 -4.86
C TYR A 148 5.42 9.98 -5.51
N SER A 149 4.89 8.85 -5.97
CA SER A 149 3.45 8.70 -6.09
C SER A 149 2.84 8.69 -4.70
N VAL A 150 1.66 9.28 -4.55
CA VAL A 150 0.94 9.35 -3.28
C VAL A 150 -0.53 8.95 -3.49
N ALA A 151 -1.24 8.62 -2.43
CA ALA A 151 -2.68 8.41 -2.46
C ALA A 151 -3.30 8.83 -1.13
N HIS A 152 -4.45 9.50 -1.18
CA HIS A 152 -5.21 9.80 0.02
C HIS A 152 -5.93 8.55 0.55
N HIS A 153 -6.11 8.42 1.87
CA HIS A 153 -6.82 7.29 2.48
C HIS A 153 -8.21 7.05 1.88
N ARG A 154 -8.95 8.12 1.54
CA ARG A 154 -10.27 8.02 0.90
C ARG A 154 -10.20 7.35 -0.47
N ASP A 155 -9.13 7.58 -1.22
CA ASP A 155 -8.93 6.96 -2.52
C ASP A 155 -8.47 5.51 -2.41
N VAL A 156 -7.75 5.15 -1.33
CA VAL A 156 -7.51 3.74 -1.01
C VAL A 156 -8.83 3.01 -0.78
N MET A 157 -9.79 3.62 -0.07
CA MET A 157 -11.14 3.05 0.10
C MET A 157 -11.86 2.90 -1.24
N THR A 158 -11.84 3.92 -2.10
CA THR A 158 -12.40 3.84 -3.47
C THR A 158 -11.80 2.68 -4.26
N ALA A 159 -10.48 2.48 -4.18
CA ALA A 159 -9.81 1.37 -4.85
C ALA A 159 -10.25 0.00 -4.27
N VAL A 160 -10.41 -0.10 -2.95
CA VAL A 160 -10.95 -1.31 -2.30
C VAL A 160 -12.39 -1.60 -2.77
N GLU A 161 -13.25 -0.60 -2.84
CA GLU A 161 -14.63 -0.76 -3.33
C GLU A 161 -14.68 -1.27 -4.78
N ILE A 162 -13.81 -0.75 -5.66
CA ILE A 162 -13.68 -1.22 -7.04
C ILE A 162 -13.14 -2.66 -7.08
N ALA A 163 -12.17 -3.02 -6.24
CA ALA A 163 -11.69 -4.39 -6.13
C ALA A 163 -12.80 -5.34 -5.63
N LEU A 164 -13.59 -4.91 -4.65
CA LEU A 164 -14.74 -5.67 -4.13
C LEU A 164 -15.85 -5.85 -5.17
N SER A 165 -16.00 -4.96 -6.14
CA SER A 165 -16.95 -5.12 -7.25
C SER A 165 -16.55 -6.21 -8.26
N GLY A 166 -15.28 -6.68 -8.22
CA GLY A 166 -14.74 -7.67 -9.13
C GLY A 166 -13.96 -7.09 -10.32
N ALA A 167 -13.93 -5.79 -10.49
CA ALA A 167 -13.23 -5.16 -11.63
C ALA A 167 -11.70 -5.41 -11.62
N MET A 168 -11.15 -5.76 -10.46
CA MET A 168 -9.72 -6.01 -10.28
C MET A 168 -9.38 -7.50 -10.03
N ASP A 169 -10.32 -8.43 -10.23
CA ASP A 169 -10.11 -9.86 -9.99
C ASP A 169 -8.94 -10.42 -10.81
N GLY A 170 -8.04 -11.17 -10.15
CA GLY A 170 -6.85 -11.76 -10.72
C GLY A 170 -5.78 -10.72 -11.14
N ARG A 171 -5.81 -9.51 -10.58
CA ARG A 171 -4.91 -8.43 -10.97
C ARG A 171 -4.12 -7.87 -9.80
N ILE A 172 -2.88 -7.48 -10.10
CA ILE A 172 -2.10 -6.50 -9.33
C ILE A 172 -2.44 -5.14 -9.94
N VAL A 173 -2.68 -4.12 -9.12
CA VAL A 173 -3.06 -2.78 -9.59
C VAL A 173 -2.31 -1.72 -8.77
N ASN A 174 -1.62 -0.82 -9.44
CA ASN A 174 -1.00 0.35 -8.83
C ASN A 174 -2.06 1.41 -8.53
N ILE A 175 -2.13 1.86 -7.30
CA ILE A 175 -3.04 2.93 -6.87
C ILE A 175 -2.21 4.19 -6.60
N ALA A 176 -2.55 5.27 -7.24
CA ALA A 176 -1.94 6.58 -7.01
C ALA A 176 -2.91 7.69 -7.42
N ASP A 177 -2.68 8.89 -6.88
CA ASP A 177 -3.35 10.10 -7.32
C ASP A 177 -2.81 10.59 -8.69
N ASP A 178 -3.30 11.75 -9.15
CA ASP A 178 -3.00 12.27 -10.49
C ASP A 178 -1.63 12.97 -10.57
N ARG A 179 -0.96 13.23 -9.43
CA ARG A 179 0.29 14.00 -9.43
C ARG A 179 1.31 13.50 -8.41
N PRO A 180 2.49 13.01 -8.85
CA PRO A 180 3.62 12.77 -7.94
C PRO A 180 4.04 14.05 -7.24
N VAL A 181 4.53 13.92 -6.00
CA VAL A 181 4.94 15.01 -5.14
C VAL A 181 6.39 14.84 -4.71
N THR A 182 7.15 15.93 -4.63
CA THR A 182 8.52 15.90 -4.14
C THR A 182 8.58 15.78 -2.62
N VAL A 183 9.70 15.26 -2.10
CA VAL A 183 9.97 15.24 -0.65
C VAL A 183 9.95 16.66 -0.09
N TYR A 184 10.46 17.65 -0.86
CA TYR A 184 10.42 19.06 -0.50
C TYR A 184 8.97 19.56 -0.34
N GLU A 185 8.11 19.33 -1.34
CA GLU A 185 6.69 19.73 -1.30
C GLU A 185 5.95 19.07 -0.12
N MET A 186 6.22 17.79 0.15
CA MET A 186 5.62 17.11 1.30
C MET A 186 6.03 17.76 2.64
N ALA A 187 7.30 18.15 2.78
CA ALA A 187 7.79 18.82 3.98
C ALA A 187 7.20 20.22 4.15
N GLU A 188 7.07 20.99 3.06
CA GLU A 188 6.38 22.29 3.05
C GLU A 188 4.92 22.16 3.52
N LEU A 189 4.20 21.16 2.97
CA LEU A 189 2.80 20.90 3.35
C LEU A 189 2.66 20.40 4.79
N ALA A 190 3.69 19.73 5.32
CA ALA A 190 3.76 19.35 6.74
C ALA A 190 4.07 20.53 7.68
N GLY A 191 4.39 21.70 7.14
CA GLY A 191 4.73 22.91 7.92
C GLY A 191 6.14 22.92 8.51
N ASP A 192 7.04 22.03 8.05
CA ASP A 192 8.45 21.94 8.49
C ASP A 192 9.35 21.74 7.25
N PRO A 193 9.63 22.84 6.50
CA PRO A 193 10.30 22.78 5.21
C PRO A 193 11.74 22.30 5.30
N LEU A 194 12.15 21.58 4.26
CA LEU A 194 13.54 21.10 4.09
C LEU A 194 14.38 22.12 3.32
N GLU A 195 15.69 22.12 3.56
CA GLU A 195 16.62 22.83 2.70
C GLU A 195 16.68 22.15 1.32
N GLY A 196 16.89 22.96 0.28
CA GLY A 196 17.15 22.48 -1.08
C GLY A 196 18.51 21.78 -1.15
N SER A 197 18.72 21.00 -2.22
CA SER A 197 20.00 20.38 -2.53
C SER A 197 20.53 20.84 -3.89
N ALA A 198 21.83 21.09 -3.97
CA ALA A 198 22.53 21.34 -5.23
C ALA A 198 23.08 20.05 -5.87
N GLU A 199 22.99 18.93 -5.14
CA GLU A 199 23.42 17.63 -5.67
C GLU A 199 22.44 17.16 -6.76
N PRO A 200 22.90 16.43 -7.79
CA PRO A 200 22.01 15.89 -8.81
C PRO A 200 21.18 14.73 -8.24
N LEU A 201 19.91 14.68 -8.65
CA LEU A 201 19.03 13.54 -8.37
C LEU A 201 19.46 12.35 -9.26
N THR A 202 19.80 11.22 -8.62
CA THR A 202 20.30 10.02 -9.33
C THR A 202 19.19 9.14 -9.89
N ASP A 203 18.11 8.95 -9.13
CA ASP A 203 17.05 7.99 -9.44
C ASP A 203 15.68 8.70 -9.55
N PRO A 204 15.44 9.46 -10.62
CA PRO A 204 14.26 10.35 -10.72
C PRO A 204 12.93 9.59 -10.85
N TRP A 205 12.96 8.29 -11.10
CA TRP A 205 11.78 7.46 -11.30
C TRP A 205 11.49 6.52 -10.11
N SER A 206 12.43 6.33 -9.20
CA SER A 206 12.22 5.57 -7.96
C SER A 206 11.05 6.16 -7.16
N GLY A 207 10.22 5.31 -6.57
CA GLY A 207 9.04 5.73 -5.81
C GLY A 207 7.85 6.21 -6.65
N ARG A 208 7.97 6.22 -8.00
CA ARG A 208 6.88 6.59 -8.90
C ARG A 208 6.20 5.37 -9.49
N MET A 209 4.87 5.39 -9.52
CA MET A 209 4.03 4.32 -10.03
C MET A 209 3.13 4.85 -11.15
N ASP A 210 2.88 4.03 -12.17
CA ASP A 210 1.94 4.31 -13.26
C ASP A 210 0.53 3.80 -12.87
N PRO A 211 -0.47 4.69 -12.62
CA PRO A 211 -1.83 4.29 -12.24
C PRO A 211 -2.73 4.00 -13.45
N SER A 212 -2.19 3.92 -14.65
CA SER A 212 -2.99 3.80 -15.88
C SER A 212 -3.91 2.59 -15.88
N LEU A 213 -3.48 1.46 -15.31
CA LEU A 213 -4.34 0.27 -15.20
C LEU A 213 -5.51 0.53 -14.25
N ALA A 214 -5.27 1.14 -13.09
CA ALA A 214 -6.34 1.50 -12.16
C ALA A 214 -7.39 2.39 -12.84
N HIS A 215 -6.95 3.39 -13.60
CA HIS A 215 -7.83 4.27 -14.36
C HIS A 215 -8.65 3.50 -15.42
N GLN A 216 -8.07 2.52 -16.12
CA GLN A 216 -8.78 1.67 -17.09
C GLN A 216 -9.84 0.81 -16.40
N LEU A 217 -9.60 0.41 -15.14
CA LEU A 217 -10.52 -0.38 -14.33
C LEU A 217 -11.58 0.47 -13.58
N GLY A 218 -11.62 1.78 -13.85
CA GLY A 218 -12.64 2.68 -13.32
C GLY A 218 -12.23 3.48 -12.10
N PHE A 219 -11.02 3.30 -11.58
CA PHE A 219 -10.52 4.12 -10.47
C PHE A 219 -10.36 5.58 -10.90
N ARG A 220 -10.86 6.49 -10.09
CA ARG A 220 -10.62 7.93 -10.21
C ARG A 220 -10.41 8.46 -8.80
N PRO A 221 -9.28 9.14 -8.51
CA PRO A 221 -9.07 9.71 -7.20
C PRO A 221 -10.13 10.78 -6.91
N THR A 222 -10.72 10.72 -5.72
CA THR A 222 -11.66 11.73 -5.21
C THR A 222 -10.91 12.91 -4.62
N VAL A 223 -9.65 12.68 -4.21
CA VAL A 223 -8.66 13.68 -3.83
C VAL A 223 -7.55 13.66 -4.89
N PRO A 224 -7.70 14.41 -6.01
CA PRO A 224 -6.85 14.24 -7.19
C PRO A 224 -5.38 14.53 -6.94
N THR A 225 -5.07 15.40 -5.97
CA THR A 225 -3.69 15.74 -5.60
C THR A 225 -3.57 16.06 -4.12
N ILE A 226 -2.36 15.93 -3.57
CA ILE A 226 -2.06 16.35 -2.19
C ILE A 226 -2.39 17.84 -1.94
N TYR A 227 -2.35 18.69 -2.99
CA TYR A 227 -2.71 20.11 -2.88
C TYR A 227 -4.22 20.32 -2.75
N ASP A 228 -5.02 19.42 -3.33
CA ASP A 228 -6.47 19.41 -3.13
C ASP A 228 -6.77 19.07 -1.67
N ALA A 229 -6.10 18.04 -1.12
CA ALA A 229 -6.19 17.70 0.29
C ALA A 229 -5.81 18.87 1.21
N ALA A 230 -4.72 19.59 0.89
CA ALA A 230 -4.29 20.76 1.64
C ALA A 230 -5.33 21.87 1.64
N ARG A 231 -5.95 22.17 0.48
CA ARG A 231 -7.02 23.17 0.37
C ARG A 231 -8.28 22.80 1.14
N GLU A 232 -8.58 21.51 1.24
CA GLU A 232 -9.74 20.99 1.96
C GLU A 232 -9.47 20.76 3.46
N GLY A 233 -8.22 20.89 3.91
CA GLY A 233 -7.83 20.68 5.31
C GLY A 233 -7.91 19.21 5.75
N ILE A 234 -7.61 18.28 4.85
CA ILE A 234 -7.68 16.83 5.06
C ILE A 234 -6.33 16.11 4.87
N LEU A 235 -5.22 16.85 5.04
CA LEU A 235 -3.87 16.31 5.06
C LEU A 235 -3.65 15.36 6.23
#